data_1a484f22fd8532d196df1cf03c9e33e4
#
_entry.id   1a484f22fd8532d196df1cf03c9e33e4
#
_cell.length_a   1.000
_cell.length_b   1.000
_cell.length_c   1.000
_cell.angle_alpha   90.00
_cell.angle_beta   90.00
_cell.angle_gamma   90.00
#
_symmetry.space_group_name_H-M   'P 1'
#
loop_
_entity.id
_entity.type
_entity.pdbx_description
1 polymer ?
#
loop_
_entity_poly.entity_id
_entity_poly.type
_entity_poly.pdbx_seq_one_letter_code
_entity_poly.pdbx_strand_id
1 'polypeptide(L)'
;MKILILGAGKMGSFFCDLLSFEHEVAVYDTDPQRLRFTFNCQRFSNLDEIRAFEPQLVINAVTVKYTIEAFRQVMPLLPPACILSDIASVKTGLPEFYATCGHPFASTHPMFGPTFARLDNLGDENAIIIAESDHLAKVFFRDIYSRLHL
;
A
#
# COMPACT_ATOMS: atom_id res chain seq x y z
N MET A 1 -4.36 -0.30 13.51
CA MET A 1 -5.06 -0.21 12.21
C MET A 1 -4.87 -1.50 11.44
N LYS A 2 -5.89 -1.93 10.73
CA LYS A 2 -5.81 -3.09 9.82
C LYS A 2 -5.42 -2.64 8.43
N ILE A 3 -4.27 -3.07 7.95
CA ILE A 3 -3.70 -2.65 6.68
C ILE A 3 -3.55 -3.85 5.76
N LEU A 4 -4.12 -3.73 4.55
CA LEU A 4 -3.94 -4.71 3.49
C LEU A 4 -2.92 -4.19 2.48
N ILE A 5 -1.90 -4.99 2.20
CA ILE A 5 -0.92 -4.70 1.17
C ILE A 5 -1.21 -5.57 -0.04
N LEU A 6 -1.33 -4.97 -1.21
CA LEU A 6 -1.48 -5.67 -2.49
C LEU A 6 -0.11 -5.76 -3.16
N GLY A 7 0.31 -6.97 -3.45
CA GLY A 7 1.60 -7.25 -4.06
C GLY A 7 2.69 -7.55 -3.03
N ALA A 8 3.28 -8.72 -3.12
CA ALA A 8 4.36 -9.19 -2.26
C ALA A 8 5.73 -9.10 -2.94
N GLY A 9 5.90 -8.11 -3.81
CA GLY A 9 7.19 -7.77 -4.40
C GLY A 9 8.09 -7.05 -3.39
N LYS A 10 9.15 -6.42 -3.89
CA LYS A 10 10.15 -5.76 -3.01
C LYS A 10 9.55 -4.62 -2.17
N MET A 11 8.74 -3.74 -2.78
CA MET A 11 8.12 -2.64 -2.05
C MET A 11 7.01 -3.13 -1.12
N GLY A 12 6.18 -4.07 -1.56
CA GLY A 12 5.14 -4.65 -0.71
C GLY A 12 5.73 -5.33 0.52
N SER A 13 6.77 -6.13 0.34
CA SER A 13 7.48 -6.77 1.45
C SER A 13 8.12 -5.75 2.40
N PHE A 14 8.67 -4.67 1.87
CA PHE A 14 9.24 -3.58 2.66
C PHE A 14 8.16 -2.94 3.56
N PHE A 15 6.98 -2.64 3.01
CA PHE A 15 5.88 -2.08 3.80
C PHE A 15 5.32 -3.08 4.81
N CYS A 16 5.29 -4.38 4.49
CA CYS A 16 4.94 -5.41 5.47
C CYS A 16 5.85 -5.36 6.68
N ASP A 17 7.15 -5.36 6.46
CA ASP A 17 8.13 -5.31 7.54
C ASP A 17 8.03 -4.01 8.35
N LEU A 18 7.91 -2.87 7.66
CA LEU A 18 7.84 -1.56 8.29
C LEU A 18 6.61 -1.40 9.19
N LEU A 19 5.45 -1.87 8.75
CA LEU A 19 4.17 -1.58 9.39
C LEU A 19 3.73 -2.64 10.40
N SER A 20 4.29 -3.85 10.35
CA SER A 20 3.86 -4.98 11.19
C SER A 20 4.14 -4.79 12.68
N PHE A 21 5.03 -3.87 13.05
CA PHE A 21 5.34 -3.61 14.47
C PHE A 21 4.22 -2.86 15.18
N GLU A 22 3.48 -2.02 14.49
CA GLU A 22 2.48 -1.13 15.09
C GLU A 22 1.05 -1.38 14.58
N HIS A 23 0.91 -2.16 13.51
CA HIS A 23 -0.36 -2.40 12.84
C HIS A 23 -0.60 -3.88 12.59
N GLU A 24 -1.86 -4.24 12.43
CA GLU A 24 -2.26 -5.56 11.96
C GLU A 24 -2.19 -5.56 10.43
N VAL A 25 -1.21 -6.26 9.86
CA VAL A 25 -0.90 -6.24 8.44
C VAL A 25 -1.19 -7.57 7.79
N ALA A 26 -1.87 -7.53 6.64
CA ALA A 26 -2.03 -8.66 5.74
C ALA A 26 -1.50 -8.30 4.36
N VAL A 27 -1.00 -9.27 3.63
CA VAL A 27 -0.54 -9.12 2.26
C VAL A 27 -1.25 -10.14 1.37
N TYR A 28 -1.68 -9.68 0.19
CA TYR A 28 -2.26 -10.51 -0.86
C TYR A 28 -1.45 -10.40 -2.13
N ASP A 29 -1.18 -11.51 -2.77
CA ASP A 29 -0.57 -11.58 -4.10
C ASP A 29 -1.26 -12.67 -4.92
N THR A 30 -1.45 -12.44 -6.20
CA THR A 30 -1.99 -13.43 -7.13
C THR A 30 -1.04 -14.60 -7.35
N ASP A 31 0.27 -14.39 -7.10
CA ASP A 31 1.28 -15.45 -7.11
C ASP A 31 1.62 -15.86 -5.68
N PRO A 32 1.13 -17.02 -5.21
CA PRO A 32 1.38 -17.48 -3.84
C PRO A 32 2.87 -17.67 -3.51
N GLN A 33 3.72 -17.88 -4.50
CA GLN A 33 5.16 -18.07 -4.27
C GLN A 33 5.83 -16.78 -3.79
N ARG A 34 5.30 -15.61 -4.15
CA ARG A 34 5.82 -14.32 -3.67
C ARG A 34 5.56 -14.12 -2.19
N LEU A 35 4.52 -14.71 -1.64
CA LEU A 35 4.16 -14.59 -0.23
C LEU A 35 5.24 -15.20 0.71
N ARG A 36 6.07 -16.10 0.22
CA ARG A 36 7.14 -16.73 1.02
C ARG A 36 8.18 -15.73 1.56
N PHE A 37 8.24 -14.54 0.99
CA PHE A 37 9.18 -13.49 1.41
C PHE A 37 8.61 -12.55 2.46
N THR A 38 7.38 -12.74 2.89
CA THR A 38 6.71 -11.92 3.90
C THR A 38 6.57 -12.72 5.19
N PHE A 39 7.24 -12.32 6.26
CA PHE A 39 7.34 -13.13 7.47
C PHE A 39 6.52 -12.61 8.67
N ASN A 40 6.32 -11.31 8.77
CA ASN A 40 5.76 -10.68 9.96
C ASN A 40 4.31 -10.24 9.77
N CYS A 41 3.60 -10.77 8.79
CA CYS A 41 2.23 -10.39 8.47
C CYS A 41 1.40 -11.61 8.08
N GLN A 42 0.09 -11.44 8.05
CA GLN A 42 -0.82 -12.46 7.54
C GLN A 42 -0.67 -12.56 6.02
N ARG A 43 -0.68 -13.78 5.51
CA ARG A 43 -0.54 -14.06 4.08
C ARG A 43 -1.87 -14.52 3.54
N PHE A 44 -2.46 -13.74 2.64
CA PHE A 44 -3.72 -14.08 1.99
C PHE A 44 -3.47 -14.63 0.58
N SER A 45 -4.04 -15.79 0.29
CA SER A 45 -3.95 -16.42 -1.02
C SER A 45 -5.28 -16.42 -1.77
N ASN A 46 -6.38 -16.05 -1.11
CA ASN A 46 -7.68 -15.92 -1.76
C ASN A 46 -8.39 -14.63 -1.33
N LEU A 47 -9.34 -14.20 -2.17
CA LEU A 47 -10.05 -12.94 -1.98
C LEU A 47 -11.01 -12.94 -0.78
N ASP A 48 -11.53 -14.08 -0.38
CA ASP A 48 -12.45 -14.17 0.77
C ASP A 48 -11.76 -13.80 2.07
N GLU A 49 -10.47 -14.07 2.19
CA GLU A 49 -9.68 -13.67 3.35
C GLU A 49 -9.62 -12.15 3.49
N ILE A 50 -9.60 -11.41 2.39
CA ILE A 50 -9.64 -9.94 2.37
C ILE A 50 -10.95 -9.44 2.95
N ARG A 51 -12.07 -10.02 2.55
CA ARG A 51 -13.39 -9.65 3.07
C ARG A 51 -13.48 -9.85 4.58
N ALA A 52 -13.02 -10.98 5.06
CA ALA A 52 -13.03 -11.31 6.50
C ALA A 52 -12.10 -10.40 7.31
N PHE A 53 -11.03 -9.92 6.71
CA PHE A 53 -10.04 -9.05 7.37
C PHE A 53 -10.59 -7.66 7.66
N GLU A 54 -11.47 -7.13 6.83
CA GLU A 54 -12.05 -5.79 6.94
C GLU A 54 -10.97 -4.70 7.06
N PRO A 55 -10.11 -4.52 6.03
CA PRO A 55 -9.02 -3.55 6.11
C PRO A 55 -9.53 -2.12 6.20
N GLN A 56 -8.81 -1.30 6.94
CA GLN A 56 -9.05 0.14 7.08
C GLN A 56 -8.23 0.95 6.07
N LEU A 57 -7.13 0.39 5.60
CA LEU A 57 -6.23 0.97 4.61
C LEU A 57 -5.75 -0.12 3.67
N VAL A 58 -5.74 0.18 2.38
CA VAL A 58 -5.10 -0.65 1.35
C VAL A 58 -3.89 0.10 0.81
N ILE A 59 -2.72 -0.53 0.83
CA ILE A 59 -1.51 -0.04 0.16
C ILE A 59 -1.27 -0.90 -1.07
N ASN A 60 -1.48 -0.32 -2.24
CA ASN A 60 -1.31 -1.02 -3.51
C ASN A 60 0.13 -0.91 -3.98
N ALA A 61 0.88 -2.00 -3.84
CA ALA A 61 2.30 -2.11 -4.19
C ALA A 61 2.53 -3.03 -5.38
N VAL A 62 1.52 -3.28 -6.20
CA VAL A 62 1.67 -4.07 -7.43
C VAL A 62 2.41 -3.26 -8.50
N THR A 63 2.88 -3.95 -9.54
CA THR A 63 3.48 -3.28 -10.70
C THR A 63 2.57 -2.19 -11.24
N VAL A 64 3.11 -1.03 -11.57
CA VAL A 64 2.36 0.16 -12.02
C VAL A 64 1.29 -0.16 -13.06
N LYS A 65 1.62 -1.01 -14.02
CA LYS A 65 0.71 -1.45 -15.09
C LYS A 65 -0.60 -2.07 -14.56
N TYR A 66 -0.57 -2.70 -13.40
CA TYR A 66 -1.71 -3.44 -12.85
C TYR A 66 -2.37 -2.77 -11.64
N THR A 67 -1.97 -1.56 -11.30
CA THR A 67 -2.43 -0.86 -10.08
C THR A 67 -3.96 -0.70 -10.06
N ILE A 68 -4.55 -0.18 -11.12
CA ILE A 68 -6.01 0.06 -11.19
C ILE A 68 -6.77 -1.26 -11.22
N GLU A 69 -6.28 -2.24 -11.97
CA GLU A 69 -6.90 -3.57 -12.03
C GLU A 69 -6.93 -4.24 -10.65
N ALA A 70 -5.83 -4.15 -9.90
CA ALA A 70 -5.76 -4.69 -8.55
C ALA A 70 -6.76 -4.02 -7.61
N PHE A 71 -6.91 -2.70 -7.67
CA PHE A 71 -7.94 -2.00 -6.91
C PHE A 71 -9.35 -2.49 -7.27
N ARG A 72 -9.67 -2.57 -8.54
CA ARG A 72 -10.98 -3.02 -9.00
C ARG A 72 -11.32 -4.43 -8.53
N GLN A 73 -10.33 -5.29 -8.46
CA GLN A 73 -10.51 -6.66 -7.99
C GLN A 73 -10.88 -6.72 -6.51
N VAL A 74 -10.29 -5.87 -5.67
CA VAL A 74 -10.48 -5.93 -4.21
C VAL A 74 -11.58 -5.01 -3.70
N MET A 75 -11.92 -3.94 -4.41
CA MET A 75 -12.90 -2.95 -3.94
C MET A 75 -14.24 -3.55 -3.48
N PRO A 76 -14.83 -4.53 -4.17
CA PRO A 76 -16.10 -5.13 -3.72
C PRO A 76 -16.01 -5.84 -2.37
N LEU A 77 -14.79 -6.11 -1.89
CA LEU A 77 -14.52 -6.84 -0.66
C LEU A 77 -14.23 -5.92 0.52
N LEU A 78 -14.09 -4.62 0.26
CA LEU A 78 -13.62 -3.65 1.26
C LEU A 78 -14.78 -2.97 1.98
N PRO A 79 -14.60 -2.60 3.28
CA PRO A 79 -15.52 -1.69 3.94
C PRO A 79 -15.62 -0.36 3.20
N PRO A 80 -16.80 0.31 3.19
CA PRO A 80 -16.97 1.57 2.45
C PRO A 80 -16.01 2.69 2.88
N ALA A 81 -15.61 2.72 4.14
CA ALA A 81 -14.70 3.73 4.68
C ALA A 81 -13.21 3.39 4.48
N CYS A 82 -12.90 2.23 3.88
CA CYS A 82 -11.51 1.84 3.65
C CYS A 82 -10.79 2.84 2.74
N ILE A 83 -9.62 3.28 3.17
CA ILE A 83 -8.79 4.20 2.39
C ILE A 83 -8.01 3.39 1.36
N LEU A 84 -8.07 3.82 0.11
CA LEU A 84 -7.23 3.26 -0.96
C LEU A 84 -5.96 4.09 -1.08
N SER A 85 -4.81 3.43 -1.18
CA SER A 85 -3.56 4.13 -1.42
C SER A 85 -2.68 3.38 -2.41
N ASP A 86 -1.87 4.14 -3.14
CA ASP A 86 -0.88 3.60 -4.06
C ASP A 86 0.50 4.21 -3.77
N ILE A 87 1.51 3.50 -4.25
CA ILE A 87 2.91 3.93 -4.20
C ILE A 87 3.51 4.02 -5.60
N ALA A 88 2.67 4.12 -6.61
CA ALA A 88 3.08 4.08 -8.01
C ALA A 88 3.92 5.29 -8.41
N SER A 89 5.00 5.05 -9.16
CA SER A 89 5.84 6.11 -9.70
C SER A 89 5.19 6.85 -10.88
N VAL A 90 4.27 6.20 -11.59
CA VAL A 90 3.50 6.78 -12.68
C VAL A 90 2.03 6.78 -12.31
N LYS A 91 1.39 7.95 -12.45
CA LYS A 91 0.01 8.17 -11.99
C LYS A 91 -1.02 8.15 -13.11
N THR A 92 -0.67 7.69 -14.31
CA THR A 92 -1.59 7.63 -15.45
C THR A 92 -2.87 6.87 -15.11
N GLY A 93 -4.02 7.53 -15.26
CA GLY A 93 -5.34 6.97 -14.98
C GLY A 93 -5.74 6.94 -13.50
N LEU A 94 -4.82 7.15 -12.57
CA LEU A 94 -5.12 7.14 -11.13
C LEU A 94 -5.99 8.31 -10.68
N PRO A 95 -5.76 9.56 -11.08
CA PRO A 95 -6.65 10.65 -10.71
C PRO A 95 -8.10 10.42 -11.11
N GLU A 96 -8.33 9.95 -12.32
CA GLU A 96 -9.66 9.63 -12.85
C GLU A 96 -10.29 8.46 -12.08
N PHE A 97 -9.51 7.43 -11.76
CA PHE A 97 -9.95 6.30 -10.96
C PHE A 97 -10.39 6.75 -9.57
N TYR A 98 -9.58 7.53 -8.87
CA TYR A 98 -9.89 7.99 -7.53
C TYR A 98 -11.11 8.93 -7.49
N ALA A 99 -11.30 9.74 -8.53
CA ALA A 99 -12.45 10.64 -8.61
C ALA A 99 -13.80 9.90 -8.61
N THR A 100 -13.83 8.64 -9.03
CA THR A 100 -15.06 7.85 -9.19
C THR A 100 -15.11 6.57 -8.36
N CYS A 101 -14.06 6.26 -7.58
CA CYS A 101 -13.99 4.99 -6.86
C CYS A 101 -14.90 4.91 -5.63
N GLY A 102 -15.34 6.04 -5.08
CA GLY A 102 -16.20 6.07 -3.90
C GLY A 102 -15.51 5.83 -2.56
N HIS A 103 -14.18 5.74 -2.56
CA HIS A 103 -13.37 5.59 -1.35
C HIS A 103 -12.51 6.83 -1.11
N PRO A 104 -12.20 7.15 0.16
CA PRO A 104 -11.11 8.09 0.43
C PRO A 104 -9.79 7.50 -0.08
N PHE A 105 -8.86 8.34 -0.50
CA PHE A 105 -7.61 7.87 -1.08
C PHE A 105 -6.39 8.64 -0.62
N ALA A 106 -5.21 8.02 -0.76
CA ALA A 106 -3.92 8.68 -0.69
C ALA A 106 -3.02 8.16 -1.81
N SER A 107 -2.53 9.05 -2.65
CA SER A 107 -1.59 8.71 -3.70
C SER A 107 -0.20 9.20 -3.32
N THR A 108 0.77 8.28 -3.25
CA THR A 108 2.13 8.61 -2.81
C THR A 108 3.16 8.04 -3.77
N HIS A 109 4.38 8.55 -3.70
CA HIS A 109 5.51 8.00 -4.41
C HIS A 109 6.75 8.07 -3.54
N PRO A 110 7.08 7.00 -2.80
CA PRO A 110 8.37 6.87 -2.15
C PRO A 110 9.45 6.70 -3.22
N MET A 111 10.38 7.66 -3.31
CA MET A 111 11.35 7.74 -4.40
C MET A 111 12.65 7.02 -4.04
N PHE A 112 12.56 5.78 -3.57
CA PHE A 112 13.73 4.95 -3.30
C PHE A 112 13.52 3.52 -3.82
N GLY A 113 14.60 2.88 -4.24
CA GLY A 113 14.58 1.49 -4.66
C GLY A 113 14.69 0.56 -3.45
N PRO A 114 13.80 -0.40 -3.27
CA PRO A 114 13.84 -1.30 -2.09
C PRO A 114 15.08 -2.18 -2.08
N THR A 115 15.72 -2.40 -3.21
CA THR A 115 16.97 -3.18 -3.30
C THR A 115 18.13 -2.50 -2.57
N PHE A 116 18.10 -1.18 -2.47
CA PHE A 116 19.14 -0.38 -1.84
C PHE A 116 18.65 0.28 -0.55
N ALA A 117 17.39 0.11 -0.21
CA ALA A 117 16.80 0.70 0.98
C ALA A 117 17.34 0.01 2.22
N ARG A 118 18.21 0.67 2.93
CA ARG A 118 18.53 0.41 4.33
C ARG A 118 17.75 1.42 5.14
N LEU A 119 17.04 0.95 6.18
CA LEU A 119 16.25 1.83 7.04
C LEU A 119 17.08 2.92 7.71
N ASP A 120 18.38 2.67 7.85
CA ASP A 120 19.35 3.59 8.44
C ASP A 120 19.96 4.59 7.45
N ASN A 121 19.62 4.51 6.15
CA ASN A 121 20.29 5.29 5.11
C ASN A 121 19.32 5.92 4.09
N LEU A 122 18.11 6.28 4.52
CA LEU A 122 17.12 6.92 3.67
C LEU A 122 17.10 8.45 3.75
N GLY A 123 18.03 9.05 4.51
CA GLY A 123 18.05 10.50 4.76
C GLY A 123 18.22 11.39 3.52
N ASP A 124 18.74 10.83 2.43
CA ASP A 124 18.92 11.56 1.15
C ASP A 124 17.84 11.23 0.13
N GLU A 125 16.86 10.40 0.50
CA GLU A 125 15.75 10.00 -0.36
C GLU A 125 14.53 10.88 -0.14
N ASN A 126 13.58 10.82 -1.05
CA ASN A 126 12.36 11.62 -1.00
C ASN A 126 11.11 10.77 -1.12
N ALA A 127 10.00 11.28 -0.60
CA ALA A 127 8.67 10.74 -0.84
C ALA A 127 7.74 11.88 -1.21
N ILE A 128 6.86 11.63 -2.17
CA ILE A 128 5.83 12.58 -2.62
C ILE A 128 4.48 12.09 -2.14
N ILE A 129 3.68 13.00 -1.59
CA ILE A 129 2.26 12.76 -1.27
C ILE A 129 1.45 13.72 -2.11
N ILE A 130 0.55 13.18 -2.94
CA ILE A 130 -0.28 14.00 -3.83
C ILE A 130 -1.26 14.84 -3.01
N ALA A 131 -1.37 16.13 -3.34
CA ALA A 131 -2.10 17.13 -2.56
C ALA A 131 -3.59 16.82 -2.42
N GLU A 132 -4.20 16.23 -3.43
CA GLU A 132 -5.61 15.86 -3.47
C GLU A 132 -5.96 14.65 -2.60
N SER A 133 -4.97 14.01 -1.99
CA SER A 133 -5.16 12.88 -1.08
C SER A 133 -5.99 13.27 0.15
N ASP A 134 -6.72 12.31 0.69
CA ASP A 134 -7.48 12.47 1.93
C ASP A 134 -6.60 12.95 3.09
N HIS A 135 -7.14 13.85 3.92
CA HIS A 135 -6.36 14.49 4.98
C HIS A 135 -5.78 13.50 6.00
N LEU A 136 -6.60 12.56 6.49
CA LEU A 136 -6.14 11.59 7.49
C LEU A 136 -5.11 10.65 6.89
N ALA A 137 -5.32 10.25 5.64
CA ALA A 137 -4.37 9.41 4.92
C ALA A 137 -3.05 10.15 4.68
N LYS A 138 -3.09 11.45 4.36
CA LYS A 138 -1.86 12.27 4.25
C LYS A 138 -1.08 12.32 5.56
N VAL A 139 -1.77 12.50 6.68
CA VAL A 139 -1.14 12.50 8.01
C VAL A 139 -0.46 11.16 8.28
N PHE A 140 -1.14 10.05 7.99
CA PHE A 140 -0.58 8.71 8.17
C PHE A 140 0.71 8.51 7.36
N PHE A 141 0.68 8.80 6.06
CA PHE A 141 1.87 8.62 5.22
C PHE A 141 3.00 9.60 5.54
N ARG A 142 2.65 10.83 5.92
CA ARG A 142 3.65 11.80 6.38
C ARG A 142 4.37 11.30 7.62
N ASP A 143 3.65 10.74 8.57
CA ASP A 143 4.25 10.17 9.78
C ASP A 143 5.20 9.02 9.44
N ILE A 144 4.75 8.07 8.61
CA ILE A 144 5.60 6.95 8.18
C ILE A 144 6.87 7.42 7.48
N TYR A 145 6.73 8.29 6.49
CA TYR A 145 7.87 8.75 5.72
C TYR A 145 8.84 9.60 6.57
N SER A 146 8.32 10.39 7.51
CA SER A 146 9.15 11.15 8.44
C SER A 146 9.97 10.24 9.36
N ARG A 147 9.40 9.14 9.81
CA ARG A 147 10.13 8.15 10.62
C ARG A 147 11.27 7.49 9.84
N LEU A 148 11.15 7.43 8.53
CA LEU A 148 12.20 6.94 7.63
C LEU A 148 13.21 8.04 7.25
N HIS A 149 13.05 9.24 7.79
CA HIS A 149 13.88 10.42 7.48
C HIS A 149 13.78 10.88 6.02
N LEU A 150 12.65 10.62 5.37
CA LEU A 150 12.34 11.07 4.01
C LEU A 150 11.84 12.50 3.97
#